data_858b34a28d539c19507f43b221431bf0
#
_entry.id   858b34a28d539c19507f43b221431bf0
#
_cell.length_a   1.000
_cell.length_b   1.000
_cell.length_c   1.000
_cell.angle_alpha   90.00
_cell.angle_beta   90.00
_cell.angle_gamma   90.00
#
_symmetry.space_group_name_H-M   'P 1'
#
loop_
_entity.id
_entity.type
_entity.pdbx_description
1 polymer ?
#
loop_
_entity_poly.entity_id
_entity_poly.type
_entity_poly.pdbx_seq_one_letter_code
_entity_poly.pdbx_strand_id
1 'polypeptide(L)' 'SRTPLIRCHRQYLVNMAHLKEIRLEDNGQAELVLRAGQTVPVSRRYLKSLKEAIGL' A
#
# COMPACT_ATOMS: atom_id res chain seq x y z
N SER A 1 0.02 -14.03 16.75
CA SER A 1 0.96 -13.28 15.93
C SER A 1 0.29 -11.99 15.44
N ARG A 2 1.09 -11.00 15.22
CA ARG A 2 0.60 -9.72 14.76
C ARG A 2 0.77 -9.60 13.26
N THR A 3 -0.30 -9.15 12.61
CA THR A 3 -0.23 -8.86 11.21
C THR A 3 0.14 -7.40 11.03
N PRO A 4 1.18 -7.08 10.28
CA PRO A 4 1.60 -5.69 10.13
C PRO A 4 0.55 -4.87 9.39
N LEU A 5 0.17 -3.77 10.00
CA LEU A 5 -0.70 -2.80 9.37
C LEU A 5 0.13 -1.61 8.95
N ILE A 6 -0.04 -1.18 7.72
CA ILE A 6 0.70 -0.04 7.19
C ILE A 6 -0.28 1.01 6.68
N ARG A 7 -0.02 2.25 7.05
CA ARG A 7 -0.83 3.35 6.56
C ARG A 7 -0.37 3.72 5.16
N CYS A 8 -1.27 3.60 4.21
CA CYS A 8 -0.99 3.98 2.82
C CYS A 8 -1.71 5.27 2.44
N HIS A 9 -2.60 5.72 3.29
CA HIS A 9 -3.38 6.93 3.06
C HIS A 9 -3.84 7.43 4.42
N ARG A 10 -4.09 8.74 4.53
CA ARG A 10 -4.51 9.30 5.81
C ARG A 10 -5.80 8.68 6.35
N GLN A 11 -6.58 8.07 5.47
CA GLN A 11 -7.84 7.45 5.84
C GLN A 11 -7.82 5.93 5.79
N TYR A 12 -6.71 5.33 5.35
CA TYR A 12 -6.65 3.88 5.15
C TYR A 12 -5.47 3.24 5.83
N LEU A 13 -5.73 2.10 6.44
CA LEU A 13 -4.71 1.19 6.93
C LEU A 13 -4.85 -0.10 6.15
N VAL A 14 -3.74 -0.67 5.73
CA VAL A 14 -3.74 -1.90 4.94
C VAL A 14 -2.98 -2.98 5.68
N ASN A 15 -3.57 -4.16 5.73
CA ASN A 15 -2.92 -5.34 6.28
C ASN A 15 -2.01 -5.92 5.21
N MET A 16 -0.70 -5.92 5.47
CA MET A 16 0.29 -6.37 4.48
C MET A 16 0.12 -7.83 4.10
N ALA A 17 -0.51 -8.63 4.95
CA ALA A 17 -0.78 -10.03 4.60
C ALA A 17 -1.79 -10.16 3.47
N HIS A 18 -2.57 -9.13 3.24
CA HIS A 18 -3.58 -9.12 2.18
C HIS A 18 -3.11 -8.43 0.91
N LEU A 19 -1.88 -7.94 0.90
CA LEU A 19 -1.35 -7.23 -0.26
C LEU A 19 -0.94 -8.22 -1.35
N LYS A 20 -1.42 -7.97 -2.57
CA LYS A 20 -1.07 -8.78 -3.72
C LYS A 20 0.04 -8.09 -4.53
N GLU A 21 -0.15 -6.82 -4.83
CA GLU A 21 0.84 -6.08 -5.61
C GLU A 21 0.66 -4.58 -5.41
N ILE A 22 1.68 -3.84 -5.82
CA ILE A 22 1.64 -2.39 -5.83
C ILE A 22 1.74 -1.94 -7.28
N ARG A 23 0.80 -1.09 -7.69
CA ARG A 23 0.81 -0.51 -9.01
C ARG A 23 1.32 0.91 -8.94
N LEU A 24 2.33 1.20 -9.72
CA LEU A 24 2.84 2.57 -9.85
C LEU A 24 2.28 3.17 -11.12
N GLU A 25 1.72 4.37 -11.01
CA GLU A 25 1.13 5.04 -12.16
C GLU A 25 2.06 6.12 -12.69
N ASP A 26 1.85 6.51 -13.95
CA ASP A 26 2.71 7.48 -14.61
C ASP A 26 2.68 8.86 -13.95
N ASN A 27 1.59 9.18 -13.27
CA ASN A 27 1.46 10.46 -12.60
C ASN A 27 2.15 10.52 -11.24
N GLY A 28 2.90 9.48 -10.88
CA GLY A 28 3.61 9.42 -9.62
C GLY A 28 2.77 8.93 -8.46
N GLN A 29 1.54 8.54 -8.71
CA GLN A 29 0.69 7.96 -7.69
C GLN A 29 0.84 6.46 -7.68
N ALA A 30 0.35 5.83 -6.62
CA ALA A 30 0.41 4.38 -6.50
C ALA A 30 -0.91 3.86 -5.98
N GLU A 31 -1.13 2.58 -6.22
CA GLU A 31 -2.35 1.91 -5.82
C GLU A 31 -1.98 0.51 -5.33
N LEU A 32 -2.57 0.11 -4.21
CA LEU A 32 -2.36 -1.23 -3.68
C LEU A 32 -3.47 -2.14 -4.19
N VAL A 33 -3.08 -3.29 -4.70
CA VAL A 33 -4.03 -4.32 -5.13
C VAL A 33 -4.03 -5.40 -4.07
N LEU A 34 -5.18 -5.65 -3.49
CA LEU A 34 -5.33 -6.65 -2.45
C LEU A 34 -5.72 -8.00 -3.04
N ARG A 35 -5.47 -9.06 -2.29
CA ARG A 35 -5.74 -10.42 -2.76
C ARG A 35 -7.20 -10.65 -3.11
N ALA A 36 -8.10 -9.94 -2.46
CA ALA A 36 -9.53 -10.04 -2.74
C ALA A 36 -9.96 -9.28 -4.00
N GLY A 37 -9.01 -8.60 -4.66
CA GLY A 37 -9.31 -7.83 -5.85
C GLY A 37 -9.61 -6.37 -5.59
N GLN A 38 -9.63 -5.96 -4.35
CA GLN A 38 -9.86 -4.57 -3.99
C GLN A 38 -8.62 -3.74 -4.25
N THR A 39 -8.80 -2.45 -4.52
CA THR A 39 -7.69 -1.52 -4.70
C THR A 39 -7.81 -0.39 -3.69
N VAL A 40 -6.66 0.07 -3.20
CA VAL A 40 -6.58 1.14 -2.22
C VAL A 40 -5.59 2.17 -2.71
N PRO A 41 -5.96 3.45 -2.76
CA PRO A 41 -5.02 4.49 -3.21
C PRO A 41 -3.93 4.71 -2.19
N VAL A 42 -2.74 5.06 -2.69
CA VAL A 42 -1.59 5.37 -1.84
C VAL A 42 -1.26 6.84 -2.00
N SER A 43 -1.28 7.58 -0.90
CA SER A 43 -0.90 8.97 -0.89
C SER A 43 0.62 9.08 -1.09
N ARG A 44 1.06 10.09 -1.84
CA ARG A 44 2.50 10.33 -2.04
C ARG A 44 3.23 10.43 -0.72
N ARG A 45 2.59 11.00 0.27
CA ARG A 45 3.17 11.19 1.60
C ARG A 45 3.58 9.85 2.21
N TYR A 46 2.80 8.80 1.95
CA TYR A 46 3.03 7.50 2.56
C TYR A 46 3.73 6.52 1.64
N LEU A 47 3.91 6.88 0.37
CA LEU A 47 4.49 5.97 -0.61
C LEU A 47 5.92 5.57 -0.24
N LYS A 48 6.71 6.54 0.22
CA LYS A 48 8.09 6.26 0.59
C LYS A 48 8.16 5.28 1.75
N SER A 49 7.36 5.53 2.79
CA SER A 49 7.33 4.62 3.95
C SER A 49 6.87 3.23 3.54
N LEU A 50 5.90 3.16 2.64
CA LEU A 50 5.39 1.89 2.16
C LEU A 50 6.48 1.11 1.43
N LYS A 51 7.23 1.79 0.55
CA LYS A 51 8.31 1.14 -0.18
C LYS A 51 9.39 0.62 0.77
N GLU A 52 9.72 1.38 1.79
CA GLU A 52 10.70 0.95 2.77
C GLU A 52 10.22 -0.28 3.53
N ALA A 53 8.94 -0.30 3.88
CA ALA A 53 8.37 -1.41 4.64
C ALA A 53 8.38 -2.72 3.87
N ILE A 54 8.30 -2.68 2.55
CA ILE A 54 8.28 -3.88 1.72
C ILE A 54 9.61 -4.14 1.03
N GLY A 55 10.62 -3.33 1.30
CA GLY A 55 11.96 -3.56 0.78
C GLY A 55 12.23 -3.07 -0.64
N LEU A 56 11.44 -2.14 -1.12
CA LEU A 56 11.66 -1.60 -2.46
C LEU A 56 12.62 -0.42 -2.47
#